data_f934b572f437bd731aae2a14bb11c560
#
_entry.id   f934b572f437bd731aae2a14bb11c560
#
_cell.length_a   1.000
_cell.length_b   1.000
_cell.length_c   1.000
_cell.angle_alpha   90.00
_cell.angle_beta   90.00
_cell.angle_gamma   90.00
#
_symmetry.space_group_name_H-M   'P 1'
#
loop_
_entity.id
_entity.type
_entity.pdbx_description
1 polymer ?
#
loop_
_entity_poly.entity_id
_entity_poly.type
_entity_poly.pdbx_seq_one_letter_code
_entity_poly.pdbx_strand_id
1 'polypeptide(L)'
;MRKYFGLSLLLCAVTFSSCIQVAPDYGQEAVLIHKPWIFGHGGVDEKPVETGLSYTWLSTDYVTVNMLPQKYDEALDDVTSNDNTLLDFNTQIQLQVKDNKSSVLIANYGLNWYENVVRERYRNTVRNYISKYGPFDLMSNREVLDSINQMVKEDIIEHIAAVSEKSGELPVNVIDVLVGRAIPNEKQKEEMNLTAAATQAKRTEESRREMLIAKEAAERQRAIADKAYQDELGLTTDQFIQLRAWEIISQKEGANIDVMFNADGTNKMWNIRR
;
A
#
# COMPACT_ATOMS: atom_id res chain seq x y z
N MET A 1 -13.99 -76.51 12.63
CA MET A 1 -14.10 -75.23 13.35
C MET A 1 -12.86 -74.32 13.22
N ARG A 2 -11.63 -74.79 13.40
CA ARG A 2 -10.39 -73.96 13.29
C ARG A 2 -10.17 -73.27 11.92
N LYS A 3 -10.59 -73.88 10.81
CA LYS A 3 -10.40 -73.31 9.46
C LYS A 3 -11.32 -72.12 9.17
N TYR A 4 -12.53 -72.11 9.71
CA TYR A 4 -13.49 -71.00 9.54
C TYR A 4 -13.18 -69.82 10.47
N PHE A 5 -12.54 -70.06 11.61
CA PHE A 5 -12.11 -69.02 12.52
C PHE A 5 -10.98 -68.15 11.87
N GLY A 6 -10.03 -68.83 11.19
CA GLY A 6 -8.98 -68.09 10.42
C GLY A 6 -9.50 -67.29 9.26
N LEU A 7 -10.52 -67.82 8.55
CA LEU A 7 -11.17 -67.07 7.45
C LEU A 7 -11.96 -65.88 7.91
N SER A 8 -12.67 -66.01 9.07
CA SER A 8 -13.40 -64.92 9.72
C SER A 8 -12.46 -63.84 10.25
N LEU A 9 -11.32 -64.17 10.81
CA LEU A 9 -10.32 -63.23 11.29
C LEU A 9 -9.65 -62.47 10.12
N LEU A 10 -9.40 -63.17 9.00
CA LEU A 10 -8.86 -62.57 7.79
C LEU A 10 -9.88 -61.56 7.17
N LEU A 11 -11.15 -61.94 7.15
CA LEU A 11 -12.23 -61.06 6.63
C LEU A 11 -12.40 -59.81 7.51
N CYS A 12 -12.34 -59.93 8.85
CA CYS A 12 -12.32 -58.77 9.76
C CYS A 12 -11.07 -57.91 9.57
N ALA A 13 -9.90 -58.44 9.37
CA ALA A 13 -8.69 -57.66 9.17
C ALA A 13 -8.74 -56.82 7.88
N VAL A 14 -9.36 -57.32 6.81
CA VAL A 14 -9.54 -56.61 5.55
C VAL A 14 -10.55 -55.48 5.67
N THR A 15 -11.60 -55.63 6.48
CA THR A 15 -12.60 -54.56 6.69
C THR A 15 -12.08 -53.42 7.55
N PHE A 16 -11.17 -53.66 8.47
CA PHE A 16 -10.55 -52.61 9.31
C PHE A 16 -9.46 -51.79 8.58
N SER A 17 -8.89 -52.29 7.50
CA SER A 17 -7.84 -51.59 6.73
C SER A 17 -8.38 -50.63 5.65
N SER A 18 -9.71 -50.47 5.55
CA SER A 18 -10.33 -49.67 4.48
C SER A 18 -10.76 -48.25 4.90
N CYS A 19 -10.29 -47.74 6.03
CA CYS A 19 -10.57 -46.39 6.48
C CYS A 19 -9.46 -45.41 6.09
N ILE A 20 -9.85 -44.29 5.48
CA ILE A 20 -8.97 -43.15 5.22
C ILE A 20 -9.08 -42.19 6.40
N GLN A 21 -7.93 -41.76 6.90
CA GLN A 21 -7.85 -40.75 7.96
C GLN A 21 -7.89 -39.37 7.34
N VAL A 22 -8.81 -38.53 7.82
CA VAL A 22 -8.95 -37.12 7.43
C VAL A 22 -8.67 -36.29 8.66
N ALA A 23 -7.63 -35.46 8.59
CA ALA A 23 -7.20 -34.61 9.69
C ALA A 23 -6.82 -33.22 9.14
N PRO A 24 -7.82 -32.31 8.98
CA PRO A 24 -7.53 -30.96 8.55
C PRO A 24 -6.77 -30.21 9.65
N ASP A 25 -5.80 -29.39 9.21
CA ASP A 25 -5.01 -28.54 10.09
C ASP A 25 -5.85 -27.39 10.65
N TYR A 26 -5.25 -26.67 11.60
CA TYR A 26 -5.87 -25.46 12.16
C TYR A 26 -6.20 -24.43 11.08
N GLY A 27 -7.43 -23.92 11.09
CA GLY A 27 -7.93 -22.97 10.09
C GLY A 27 -8.26 -23.59 8.73
N GLN A 28 -8.35 -24.93 8.65
CA GLN A 28 -8.79 -25.67 7.46
C GLN A 28 -10.05 -26.47 7.77
N GLU A 29 -10.90 -26.61 6.76
CA GLU A 29 -12.00 -27.56 6.73
C GLU A 29 -11.76 -28.57 5.64
N ALA A 30 -12.05 -29.85 5.91
CA ALA A 30 -12.01 -30.89 4.90
C ALA A 30 -13.41 -31.20 4.39
N VAL A 31 -13.59 -31.06 3.09
CA VAL A 31 -14.84 -31.38 2.39
C VAL A 31 -14.74 -32.80 1.85
N LEU A 32 -15.67 -33.66 2.25
CA LEU A 32 -15.73 -35.05 1.81
C LEU A 32 -16.51 -35.15 0.50
N ILE A 33 -15.94 -35.90 -0.47
CA ILE A 33 -16.53 -36.17 -1.77
C ILE A 33 -16.72 -37.67 -1.90
N HIS A 34 -17.96 -38.13 -1.77
CA HIS A 34 -18.30 -39.53 -1.86
C HIS A 34 -18.32 -40.03 -3.30
N LYS A 35 -17.63 -41.12 -3.58
CA LYS A 35 -17.57 -41.80 -4.88
C LYS A 35 -17.94 -43.27 -4.73
N PRO A 36 -19.22 -43.60 -4.46
CA PRO A 36 -19.63 -44.97 -4.16
C PRO A 36 -19.43 -45.87 -5.38
N TRP A 37 -18.92 -47.10 -5.14
CA TRP A 37 -18.71 -48.09 -6.21
C TRP A 37 -19.99 -48.80 -6.61
N ILE A 38 -20.85 -49.17 -5.65
CA ILE A 38 -22.04 -49.99 -5.92
C ILE A 38 -23.28 -49.41 -5.25
N PHE A 39 -23.21 -49.05 -3.99
CA PHE A 39 -24.32 -48.51 -3.21
C PHE A 39 -23.91 -47.24 -2.44
N GLY A 40 -24.80 -46.28 -2.31
CA GLY A 40 -24.60 -45.04 -1.56
C GLY A 40 -24.92 -43.79 -2.36
N HIS A 41 -24.92 -42.65 -1.68
CA HIS A 41 -25.04 -41.34 -2.35
C HIS A 41 -23.64 -40.84 -2.73
N GLY A 42 -23.49 -40.49 -4.03
CA GLY A 42 -22.32 -39.79 -4.51
C GLY A 42 -22.49 -38.27 -4.36
N GLY A 43 -21.38 -37.55 -4.26
CA GLY A 43 -21.37 -36.10 -4.21
C GLY A 43 -20.63 -35.52 -3.02
N VAL A 44 -20.75 -34.23 -2.84
CA VAL A 44 -20.13 -33.48 -1.75
C VAL A 44 -20.98 -33.62 -0.47
N ASP A 45 -20.34 -33.89 0.65
CA ASP A 45 -21.02 -33.97 1.95
C ASP A 45 -21.52 -32.57 2.36
N GLU A 46 -22.69 -32.50 2.96
CA GLU A 46 -23.30 -31.22 3.38
C GLU A 46 -22.50 -30.51 4.46
N LYS A 47 -21.84 -31.28 5.33
CA LYS A 47 -21.06 -30.74 6.43
C LYS A 47 -19.56 -31.03 6.24
N PRO A 48 -18.72 -29.99 6.28
CA PRO A 48 -17.28 -30.20 6.27
C PRO A 48 -16.79 -30.81 7.57
N VAL A 49 -15.66 -31.47 7.52
CA VAL A 49 -14.94 -31.95 8.71
C VAL A 49 -14.10 -30.77 9.23
N GLU A 50 -14.42 -30.35 10.45
CA GLU A 50 -13.65 -29.32 11.17
C GLU A 50 -12.28 -29.88 11.65
N THR A 51 -11.47 -29.02 12.22
CA THR A 51 -10.17 -29.38 12.80
C THR A 51 -10.30 -30.56 13.75
N GLY A 52 -9.59 -31.63 13.48
CA GLY A 52 -9.61 -32.84 14.26
C GLY A 52 -9.35 -34.08 13.43
N LEU A 53 -9.51 -35.26 14.05
CA LEU A 53 -9.29 -36.52 13.39
C LEU A 53 -10.65 -37.17 13.07
N SER A 54 -10.91 -37.43 11.81
CA SER A 54 -12.08 -38.15 11.33
C SER A 54 -11.66 -39.34 10.46
N TYR A 55 -12.47 -40.38 10.43
CA TYR A 55 -12.26 -41.55 9.58
C TYR A 55 -13.38 -41.65 8.55
N THR A 56 -13.04 -41.86 7.30
CA THR A 56 -13.98 -42.06 6.21
C THR A 56 -13.67 -43.35 5.43
N TRP A 57 -14.62 -43.76 4.57
CA TRP A 57 -14.49 -44.94 3.74
C TRP A 57 -13.51 -44.77 2.59
N LEU A 58 -12.90 -45.84 2.12
CA LEU A 58 -11.92 -45.86 1.02
C LEU A 58 -12.45 -45.23 -0.28
N SER A 59 -13.77 -45.21 -0.47
CA SER A 59 -14.45 -44.65 -1.65
C SER A 59 -14.75 -43.14 -1.51
N THR A 60 -14.20 -42.46 -0.51
CA THR A 60 -14.40 -41.04 -0.27
C THR A 60 -13.07 -40.30 -0.46
N ASP A 61 -13.07 -39.34 -1.35
CA ASP A 61 -11.98 -38.39 -1.45
C ASP A 61 -12.26 -37.19 -0.52
N TYR A 62 -11.23 -36.47 -0.17
CA TYR A 62 -11.40 -35.22 0.58
C TYR A 62 -10.56 -34.10 0.00
N VAL A 63 -11.05 -32.88 0.19
CA VAL A 63 -10.38 -31.66 -0.24
C VAL A 63 -10.31 -30.70 0.94
N THR A 64 -9.14 -30.17 1.23
CA THR A 64 -8.96 -29.18 2.29
C THR A 64 -9.17 -27.79 1.75
N VAL A 65 -9.99 -27.00 2.43
CA VAL A 65 -10.26 -25.58 2.14
C VAL A 65 -9.72 -24.76 3.29
N ASN A 66 -8.95 -23.72 2.97
CA ASN A 66 -8.42 -22.82 3.97
C ASN A 66 -9.49 -21.78 4.33
N MET A 67 -9.85 -21.70 5.62
CA MET A 67 -10.85 -20.79 6.18
C MET A 67 -10.24 -19.45 6.61
N LEU A 68 -8.91 -19.36 6.69
CA LEU A 68 -8.22 -18.12 7.01
C LEU A 68 -8.27 -17.14 5.82
N PRO A 69 -8.18 -15.83 6.08
CA PRO A 69 -8.13 -14.85 5.00
C PRO A 69 -7.00 -15.13 4.01
N GLN A 70 -7.36 -15.36 2.76
CA GLN A 70 -6.44 -15.63 1.65
C GLN A 70 -6.23 -14.37 0.83
N LYS A 71 -4.98 -14.13 0.46
CA LYS A 71 -4.59 -13.03 -0.41
C LYS A 71 -4.38 -13.53 -1.82
N TYR A 72 -5.00 -12.86 -2.77
CA TYR A 72 -4.85 -13.11 -4.20
C TYR A 72 -4.21 -11.88 -4.84
N ASP A 73 -3.00 -12.04 -5.32
CA ASP A 73 -2.23 -10.99 -5.99
C ASP A 73 -2.52 -11.05 -7.49
N GLU A 74 -2.90 -9.92 -8.08
CA GLU A 74 -3.17 -9.78 -9.49
C GLU A 74 -2.35 -8.65 -10.08
N ALA A 75 -1.54 -8.98 -11.07
CA ALA A 75 -0.85 -7.99 -11.89
C ALA A 75 -1.76 -7.59 -13.05
N LEU A 76 -1.93 -6.31 -13.24
CA LEU A 76 -2.68 -5.69 -14.33
C LEU A 76 -1.71 -4.90 -15.19
N ASP A 77 -1.37 -5.44 -16.33
CA ASP A 77 -0.50 -4.79 -17.30
C ASP A 77 -1.33 -3.98 -18.29
N ASP A 78 -0.75 -2.90 -18.81
CA ASP A 78 -1.30 -2.06 -19.88
C ASP A 78 -2.73 -1.53 -19.59
N VAL A 79 -2.96 -1.08 -18.34
CA VAL A 79 -4.23 -0.45 -17.97
C VAL A 79 -4.25 0.99 -18.46
N THR A 80 -5.25 1.33 -19.24
CA THR A 80 -5.40 2.68 -19.78
C THR A 80 -6.01 3.62 -18.77
N SER A 81 -5.34 4.74 -18.50
CA SER A 81 -5.87 5.86 -17.71
C SER A 81 -6.79 6.76 -18.55
N ASN A 82 -7.39 7.78 -17.90
CA ASN A 82 -8.24 8.77 -18.59
C ASN A 82 -7.54 9.48 -19.76
N ASP A 83 -6.23 9.68 -19.69
CA ASP A 83 -5.40 10.35 -20.69
C ASP A 83 -4.84 9.39 -21.75
N ASN A 84 -5.37 8.16 -21.87
CA ASN A 84 -4.85 7.08 -22.71
C ASN A 84 -3.40 6.68 -22.40
N THR A 85 -2.91 6.95 -21.19
CA THR A 85 -1.60 6.50 -20.74
C THR A 85 -1.69 5.06 -20.24
N LEU A 86 -0.79 4.21 -20.70
CA LEU A 86 -0.69 2.82 -20.25
C LEU A 86 0.12 2.75 -18.96
N LEU A 87 -0.45 2.12 -17.96
CA LEU A 87 0.11 1.99 -16.62
C LEU A 87 -0.05 0.55 -16.14
N ASP A 88 0.93 0.08 -15.40
CA ASP A 88 0.89 -1.24 -14.77
C ASP A 88 0.52 -1.08 -13.29
N PHE A 89 -0.26 -2.05 -12.78
CA PHE A 89 -0.73 -2.07 -11.40
C PHE A 89 -0.54 -3.45 -10.78
N ASN A 90 -0.03 -3.45 -9.56
CA ASN A 90 -0.09 -4.61 -8.69
C ASN A 90 -1.28 -4.43 -7.74
N THR A 91 -2.23 -5.33 -7.83
CA THR A 91 -3.45 -5.28 -7.03
C THR A 91 -3.58 -6.55 -6.19
N GLN A 92 -4.25 -6.45 -5.06
CA GLN A 92 -4.44 -7.55 -4.15
C GLN A 92 -5.89 -7.54 -3.64
N ILE A 93 -6.51 -8.70 -3.64
CA ILE A 93 -7.80 -8.90 -2.98
C ILE A 93 -7.65 -9.95 -1.88
N GLN A 94 -8.20 -9.66 -0.71
CA GLN A 94 -8.22 -10.57 0.42
C GLN A 94 -9.63 -11.10 0.63
N LEU A 95 -9.77 -12.42 0.51
CA LEU A 95 -11.02 -13.13 0.59
C LEU A 95 -10.97 -14.15 1.73
N GLN A 96 -12.11 -14.42 2.33
CA GLN A 96 -12.26 -15.44 3.37
C GLN A 96 -13.52 -16.24 3.13
N VAL A 97 -13.42 -17.56 3.19
CA VAL A 97 -14.56 -18.46 3.14
C VAL A 97 -15.29 -18.38 4.48
N LYS A 98 -16.63 -18.38 4.45
CA LYS A 98 -17.45 -18.39 5.65
C LYS A 98 -17.34 -19.73 6.36
N ASP A 99 -17.23 -19.70 7.68
CA ASP A 99 -17.10 -20.89 8.52
C ASP A 99 -18.25 -21.90 8.27
N ASN A 100 -17.93 -23.17 8.27
CA ASN A 100 -18.86 -24.29 8.02
C ASN A 100 -19.59 -24.24 6.67
N LYS A 101 -19.04 -23.51 5.69
CA LYS A 101 -19.62 -23.37 4.35
C LYS A 101 -18.71 -23.84 3.22
N SER A 102 -17.59 -24.44 3.54
CA SER A 102 -16.65 -24.95 2.53
C SER A 102 -17.28 -26.04 1.65
N SER A 103 -18.16 -26.86 2.21
CA SER A 103 -18.91 -27.87 1.43
C SER A 103 -19.80 -27.24 0.36
N VAL A 104 -20.53 -26.16 0.70
CA VAL A 104 -21.38 -25.42 -0.24
C VAL A 104 -20.54 -24.77 -1.32
N LEU A 105 -19.40 -24.19 -0.95
CA LEU A 105 -18.45 -23.58 -1.90
C LEU A 105 -17.97 -24.60 -2.93
N ILE A 106 -17.50 -25.75 -2.47
CA ILE A 106 -16.96 -26.81 -3.35
C ILE A 106 -18.06 -27.44 -4.19
N ALA A 107 -19.26 -27.65 -3.64
CA ALA A 107 -20.38 -28.22 -4.37
C ALA A 107 -20.86 -27.32 -5.54
N ASN A 108 -20.90 -26.02 -5.34
CA ASN A 108 -21.44 -25.07 -6.34
C ASN A 108 -20.37 -24.59 -7.33
N TYR A 109 -19.14 -24.36 -6.89
CA TYR A 109 -18.11 -23.67 -7.69
C TYR A 109 -16.80 -24.46 -7.86
N GLY A 110 -16.61 -25.54 -7.10
CA GLY A 110 -15.39 -26.32 -7.13
C GLY A 110 -14.18 -25.67 -6.48
N LEU A 111 -13.01 -26.27 -6.67
CA LEU A 111 -11.77 -25.81 -6.08
C LEU A 111 -11.27 -24.47 -6.64
N ASN A 112 -11.50 -24.23 -7.92
CA ASN A 112 -11.01 -23.04 -8.63
C ASN A 112 -12.07 -21.91 -8.64
N TRP A 113 -12.88 -21.83 -7.57
CA TRP A 113 -13.96 -20.85 -7.47
C TRP A 113 -13.49 -19.41 -7.65
N TYR A 114 -12.31 -19.07 -7.13
CA TYR A 114 -11.75 -17.72 -7.29
C TYR A 114 -11.50 -17.39 -8.76
N GLU A 115 -10.79 -18.25 -9.47
CA GLU A 115 -10.45 -18.05 -10.88
C GLU A 115 -11.68 -18.01 -11.78
N ASN A 116 -12.65 -18.89 -11.50
CA ASN A 116 -13.83 -19.04 -12.34
C ASN A 116 -14.87 -17.93 -12.13
N VAL A 117 -14.99 -17.37 -10.92
CA VAL A 117 -16.10 -16.48 -10.58
C VAL A 117 -15.65 -15.07 -10.22
N VAL A 118 -14.58 -14.92 -9.45
CA VAL A 118 -14.19 -13.63 -8.87
C VAL A 118 -13.12 -12.92 -9.69
N ARG A 119 -12.11 -13.65 -10.15
CA ARG A 119 -10.88 -13.09 -10.75
C ARG A 119 -11.14 -12.13 -11.89
N GLU A 120 -11.85 -12.60 -12.92
CA GLU A 120 -12.10 -11.78 -14.12
C GLU A 120 -12.98 -10.56 -13.80
N ARG A 121 -13.97 -10.74 -12.93
CA ARG A 121 -14.81 -9.61 -12.50
C ARG A 121 -13.98 -8.58 -11.75
N TYR A 122 -13.13 -9.03 -10.81
CA TYR A 122 -12.24 -8.17 -10.07
C TYR A 122 -11.31 -7.36 -10.99
N ARG A 123 -10.62 -8.04 -11.92
CA ARG A 123 -9.72 -7.39 -12.89
C ARG A 123 -10.45 -6.34 -13.74
N ASN A 124 -11.64 -6.66 -14.23
CA ASN A 124 -12.43 -5.74 -15.03
C ASN A 124 -12.94 -4.55 -14.22
N THR A 125 -13.40 -4.78 -13.00
CA THR A 125 -13.84 -3.70 -12.09
C THR A 125 -12.70 -2.74 -11.77
N VAL A 126 -11.52 -3.24 -11.43
CA VAL A 126 -10.33 -2.42 -11.18
C VAL A 126 -9.97 -1.59 -12.42
N ARG A 127 -9.91 -2.19 -13.62
CA ARG A 127 -9.63 -1.46 -14.87
C ARG A 127 -10.64 -0.35 -15.14
N ASN A 128 -11.92 -0.62 -14.90
CA ASN A 128 -13.00 0.35 -15.11
C ASN A 128 -12.90 1.56 -14.17
N TYR A 129 -12.47 1.36 -12.92
CA TYR A 129 -12.28 2.47 -12.00
C TYR A 129 -10.99 3.24 -12.30
N ILE A 130 -9.90 2.56 -12.59
CA ILE A 130 -8.62 3.20 -12.96
C ILE A 130 -8.77 4.09 -14.18
N SER A 131 -9.51 3.65 -15.19
CA SER A 131 -9.70 4.42 -16.44
C SER A 131 -10.42 5.77 -16.27
N LYS A 132 -11.01 6.04 -15.11
CA LYS A 132 -11.69 7.31 -14.82
C LYS A 132 -10.74 8.39 -14.31
N TYR A 133 -9.53 8.02 -13.87
CA TYR A 133 -8.58 8.93 -13.23
C TYR A 133 -7.35 9.16 -14.10
N GLY A 134 -6.72 10.31 -13.90
CA GLY A 134 -5.47 10.66 -14.58
C GLY A 134 -4.26 9.92 -13.99
N PRO A 135 -3.18 9.73 -14.79
CA PRO A 135 -2.00 8.99 -14.37
C PRO A 135 -1.32 9.61 -13.14
N PHE A 136 -1.30 10.93 -13.03
CA PHE A 136 -0.70 11.63 -11.89
C PHE A 136 -1.45 11.37 -10.57
N ASP A 137 -2.77 11.36 -10.61
CA ASP A 137 -3.61 11.08 -9.44
C ASP A 137 -3.41 9.63 -8.98
N LEU A 138 -3.36 8.68 -9.93
CA LEU A 138 -3.13 7.25 -9.65
C LEU A 138 -1.74 6.95 -9.06
N MET A 139 -0.78 7.84 -9.24
CA MET A 139 0.59 7.66 -8.74
C MET A 139 0.83 8.36 -7.39
N SER A 140 0.24 9.53 -7.17
CA SER A 140 0.58 10.40 -6.04
C SER A 140 -0.57 10.69 -5.08
N ASN A 141 -1.83 10.58 -5.53
CA ASN A 141 -2.98 10.92 -4.71
C ASN A 141 -3.52 9.69 -3.97
N ARG A 142 -3.25 9.62 -2.66
CA ARG A 142 -3.69 8.52 -1.81
C ARG A 142 -5.21 8.46 -1.66
N GLU A 143 -5.87 9.60 -1.58
CA GLU A 143 -7.33 9.66 -1.40
C GLU A 143 -8.07 9.04 -2.59
N VAL A 144 -7.54 9.23 -3.81
CA VAL A 144 -8.08 8.60 -5.03
C VAL A 144 -7.93 7.10 -4.96
N LEU A 145 -6.76 6.58 -4.56
CA LEU A 145 -6.54 5.14 -4.44
C LEU A 145 -7.43 4.52 -3.36
N ASP A 146 -7.58 5.17 -2.21
CA ASP A 146 -8.45 4.71 -1.13
C ASP A 146 -9.92 4.68 -1.58
N SER A 147 -10.36 5.68 -2.36
CA SER A 147 -11.71 5.70 -2.96
C SER A 147 -11.91 4.57 -3.96
N ILE A 148 -10.91 4.29 -4.82
CA ILE A 148 -10.96 3.17 -5.78
C ILE A 148 -11.05 1.84 -5.01
N ASN A 149 -10.25 1.64 -3.96
CA ASN A 149 -10.28 0.44 -3.15
C ASN A 149 -11.67 0.18 -2.58
N GLN A 150 -12.31 1.22 -2.05
CA GLN A 150 -13.65 1.10 -1.50
C GLN A 150 -14.69 0.78 -2.58
N MET A 151 -14.68 1.50 -3.71
CA MET A 151 -15.62 1.27 -4.80
C MET A 151 -15.47 -0.14 -5.40
N VAL A 152 -14.24 -0.61 -5.59
CA VAL A 152 -13.98 -1.98 -6.08
C VAL A 152 -14.48 -3.01 -5.07
N LYS A 153 -14.24 -2.79 -3.77
CA LYS A 153 -14.72 -3.68 -2.71
C LYS A 153 -16.24 -3.80 -2.73
N GLU A 154 -16.95 -2.68 -2.82
CA GLU A 154 -18.42 -2.64 -2.87
C GLU A 154 -18.96 -3.38 -4.11
N ASP A 155 -18.39 -3.13 -5.29
CA ASP A 155 -18.79 -3.80 -6.54
C ASP A 155 -18.56 -5.32 -6.49
N ILE A 156 -17.48 -5.77 -5.84
CA ILE A 156 -17.20 -7.21 -5.72
C ILE A 156 -18.15 -7.85 -4.71
N ILE A 157 -18.50 -7.18 -3.63
CA ILE A 157 -19.51 -7.66 -2.67
C ILE A 157 -20.87 -7.80 -3.38
N GLU A 158 -21.29 -6.81 -4.15
CA GLU A 158 -22.51 -6.86 -4.93
C GLU A 158 -22.49 -8.00 -5.96
N HIS A 159 -21.37 -8.18 -6.64
CA HIS A 159 -21.21 -9.29 -7.59
C HIS A 159 -21.33 -10.65 -6.92
N ILE A 160 -20.70 -10.86 -5.75
CA ILE A 160 -20.81 -12.12 -4.98
C ILE A 160 -22.28 -12.37 -4.57
N ALA A 161 -23.00 -11.34 -4.14
CA ALA A 161 -24.41 -11.44 -3.81
C ALA A 161 -25.25 -11.83 -5.05
N ALA A 162 -25.05 -11.17 -6.19
CA ALA A 162 -25.75 -11.45 -7.43
C ALA A 162 -25.48 -12.86 -7.99
N VAL A 163 -24.25 -13.36 -7.85
CA VAL A 163 -23.89 -14.73 -8.24
C VAL A 163 -24.54 -15.73 -7.29
N SER A 164 -24.57 -15.42 -5.99
CA SER A 164 -25.21 -16.27 -4.98
C SER A 164 -26.72 -16.47 -5.25
N GLU A 165 -27.40 -15.44 -5.76
CA GLU A 165 -28.82 -15.53 -6.13
C GLU A 165 -29.08 -16.40 -7.37
N LYS A 166 -28.13 -16.39 -8.32
CA LYS A 166 -28.32 -17.06 -9.63
C LYS A 166 -27.83 -18.49 -9.67
N SER A 167 -26.70 -18.76 -9.05
CA SER A 167 -25.96 -20.02 -9.23
C SER A 167 -25.76 -20.82 -7.93
N GLY A 168 -26.40 -20.41 -6.85
CA GLY A 168 -26.24 -20.98 -5.53
C GLY A 168 -25.30 -20.16 -4.65
N GLU A 169 -25.42 -20.33 -3.34
CA GLU A 169 -24.67 -19.54 -2.34
C GLU A 169 -23.16 -19.58 -2.61
N LEU A 170 -22.54 -18.41 -2.79
CA LEU A 170 -21.07 -18.23 -2.81
C LEU A 170 -20.64 -17.69 -1.42
N PRO A 171 -20.25 -18.59 -0.50
CA PRO A 171 -20.04 -18.24 0.90
C PRO A 171 -18.66 -17.63 1.13
N VAL A 172 -18.39 -16.49 0.52
CA VAL A 172 -17.12 -15.80 0.58
C VAL A 172 -17.31 -14.35 1.03
N ASN A 173 -16.49 -13.92 1.96
CA ASN A 173 -16.43 -12.54 2.45
C ASN A 173 -15.24 -11.82 1.80
N VAL A 174 -15.46 -10.60 1.35
CA VAL A 174 -14.38 -9.69 0.91
C VAL A 174 -13.88 -8.95 2.16
N ILE A 175 -12.66 -9.26 2.57
CA ILE A 175 -12.04 -8.63 3.73
C ILE A 175 -11.50 -7.28 3.33
N ASP A 176 -10.62 -7.26 2.33
CA ASP A 176 -9.96 -6.06 1.88
C ASP A 176 -9.63 -6.10 0.39
N VAL A 177 -9.49 -4.92 -0.21
CA VAL A 177 -9.05 -4.72 -1.59
C VAL A 177 -7.99 -3.64 -1.58
N LEU A 178 -6.85 -3.94 -2.17
CA LEU A 178 -5.73 -3.01 -2.28
C LEU A 178 -5.34 -2.87 -3.77
N VAL A 179 -5.55 -1.70 -4.31
CA VAL A 179 -5.01 -1.30 -5.60
C VAL A 179 -3.71 -0.54 -5.34
N GLY A 180 -2.60 -1.08 -5.80
CA GLY A 180 -1.29 -0.46 -5.69
C GLY A 180 -1.19 0.83 -6.51
N ARG A 181 -0.12 1.57 -6.30
CA ARG A 181 0.16 2.76 -7.11
C ARG A 181 0.46 2.37 -8.55
N ALA A 182 0.08 3.23 -9.47
CA ALA A 182 0.44 3.08 -10.88
C ALA A 182 1.96 3.03 -11.06
N ILE A 183 2.42 2.08 -11.84
CA ILE A 183 3.81 1.93 -12.25
C ILE A 183 3.92 2.44 -13.69
N PRO A 184 4.55 3.62 -13.91
CA PRO A 184 4.69 4.16 -15.24
C PRO A 184 5.78 3.43 -16.02
N ASN A 185 5.66 3.41 -17.33
CA ASN A 185 6.72 3.00 -18.25
C ASN A 185 8.00 3.83 -18.02
N GLU A 186 9.18 3.27 -18.27
CA GLU A 186 10.47 3.93 -18.02
C GLU A 186 10.60 5.30 -18.67
N LYS A 187 10.14 5.46 -19.92
CA LYS A 187 10.14 6.75 -20.61
C LYS A 187 9.27 7.80 -19.91
N GLN A 188 8.10 7.42 -19.46
CA GLN A 188 7.20 8.30 -18.73
C GLN A 188 7.76 8.67 -17.36
N LYS A 189 8.42 7.72 -16.69
CA LYS A 189 9.11 7.96 -15.41
C LYS A 189 10.23 9.00 -15.59
N GLU A 190 10.97 8.94 -16.68
CA GLU A 190 12.03 9.90 -16.99
C GLU A 190 11.43 11.30 -17.26
N GLU A 191 10.40 11.41 -18.10
CA GLU A 191 9.69 12.66 -18.38
C GLU A 191 9.04 13.26 -17.12
N MET A 192 8.45 12.44 -16.27
CA MET A 192 7.88 12.87 -15.00
C MET A 192 8.95 13.37 -14.03
N ASN A 193 10.11 12.70 -13.96
CA ASN A 193 11.24 13.15 -13.15
C ASN A 193 11.77 14.50 -13.64
N LEU A 194 11.88 14.70 -14.95
CA LEU A 194 12.26 15.98 -15.55
C LEU A 194 11.24 17.08 -15.22
N THR A 195 9.96 16.79 -15.35
CA THR A 195 8.87 17.73 -15.02
C THR A 195 8.85 18.06 -13.52
N ALA A 196 9.02 17.06 -12.67
CA ALA A 196 9.10 17.25 -11.21
C ALA A 196 10.33 18.10 -10.84
N ALA A 197 11.49 17.82 -11.44
CA ALA A 197 12.70 18.60 -11.24
C ALA A 197 12.54 20.07 -11.71
N ALA A 198 11.93 20.30 -12.86
CA ALA A 198 11.64 21.65 -13.37
C ALA A 198 10.65 22.40 -12.46
N THR A 199 9.62 21.73 -11.97
CA THR A 199 8.64 22.31 -11.02
C THR A 199 9.29 22.63 -9.68
N GLN A 200 10.17 21.76 -9.18
CA GLN A 200 10.91 22.01 -7.95
C GLN A 200 11.90 23.17 -8.10
N ALA A 201 12.61 23.25 -9.23
CA ALA A 201 13.49 24.37 -9.54
C ALA A 201 12.73 25.70 -9.57
N LYS A 202 11.55 25.71 -10.20
CA LYS A 202 10.69 26.91 -10.24
C LYS A 202 10.25 27.34 -8.83
N ARG A 203 9.78 26.39 -8.00
CA ARG A 203 9.40 26.70 -6.60
C ARG A 203 10.59 27.22 -5.78
N THR A 204 11.78 26.66 -6.00
CA THR A 204 13.00 27.11 -5.32
C THR A 204 13.35 28.55 -5.70
N GLU A 205 13.26 28.89 -6.99
CA GLU A 205 13.52 30.25 -7.46
C GLU A 205 12.44 31.26 -6.99
N GLU A 206 11.19 30.85 -6.94
CA GLU A 206 10.11 31.67 -6.36
C GLU A 206 10.37 31.95 -4.88
N SER A 207 10.69 30.92 -4.08
CA SER A 207 11.03 31.07 -2.66
C SER A 207 12.28 31.94 -2.46
N ARG A 208 13.30 31.77 -3.30
CA ARG A 208 14.51 32.61 -3.28
C ARG A 208 14.18 34.06 -3.59
N ARG A 209 13.31 34.32 -4.56
CA ARG A 209 12.84 35.67 -4.90
C ARG A 209 12.09 36.31 -3.74
N GLU A 210 11.18 35.55 -3.09
CA GLU A 210 10.46 36.03 -1.90
C GLU A 210 11.42 36.36 -0.76
N MET A 211 12.42 35.52 -0.50
CA MET A 211 13.45 35.80 0.51
C MET A 211 14.25 37.05 0.20
N LEU A 212 14.60 37.28 -1.07
CA LEU A 212 15.33 38.50 -1.47
C LEU A 212 14.48 39.75 -1.27
N ILE A 213 13.18 39.72 -1.61
CA ILE A 213 12.25 40.81 -1.38
C ILE A 213 12.11 41.12 0.12
N ALA A 214 11.95 40.05 0.94
CA ALA A 214 11.87 40.19 2.38
C ALA A 214 13.17 40.73 2.99
N LYS A 215 14.32 40.31 2.48
CA LYS A 215 15.63 40.82 2.88
C LYS A 215 15.79 42.30 2.51
N GLU A 216 15.42 42.69 1.30
CA GLU A 216 15.47 44.09 0.87
C GLU A 216 14.56 44.96 1.76
N ALA A 217 13.35 44.48 2.06
CA ALA A 217 12.44 45.22 2.97
C ALA A 217 13.06 45.36 4.38
N ALA A 218 13.66 44.30 4.88
CA ALA A 218 14.33 44.32 6.21
C ALA A 218 15.55 45.27 6.21
N GLU A 219 16.34 45.31 5.16
CA GLU A 219 17.48 46.23 5.02
C GLU A 219 17.03 47.68 4.92
N ARG A 220 15.94 47.96 4.18
CA ARG A 220 15.33 49.29 4.15
C ARG A 220 14.85 49.75 5.53
N GLN A 221 14.18 48.88 6.28
CA GLN A 221 13.75 49.18 7.65
C GLN A 221 14.92 49.42 8.58
N ARG A 222 16.00 48.65 8.47
CA ARG A 222 17.24 48.91 9.22
C ARG A 222 17.88 50.25 8.88
N ALA A 223 17.96 50.58 7.58
CA ALA A 223 18.52 51.88 7.15
C ALA A 223 17.69 53.06 7.68
N ILE A 224 16.36 52.94 7.71
CA ILE A 224 15.48 53.96 8.31
C ILE A 224 15.72 54.09 9.82
N ALA A 225 15.80 52.95 10.53
CA ALA A 225 16.07 52.91 11.95
C ALA A 225 17.44 53.48 12.29
N ASP A 226 18.48 53.11 11.53
CA ASP A 226 19.86 53.59 11.70
C ASP A 226 19.95 55.11 11.48
N LYS A 227 19.22 55.68 10.50
CA LYS A 227 19.15 57.08 10.25
C LYS A 227 18.42 57.81 11.40
N ALA A 228 17.29 57.31 11.89
CA ALA A 228 16.56 57.88 13.00
C ALA A 228 17.43 57.89 14.28
N TYR A 229 18.18 56.79 14.51
CA TYR A 229 19.10 56.68 15.65
C TYR A 229 20.28 57.69 15.55
N GLN A 230 20.85 57.86 14.35
CA GLN A 230 21.88 58.87 14.08
C GLN A 230 21.40 60.27 14.30
N ASP A 231 20.19 60.60 13.83
CA ASP A 231 19.59 61.95 13.97
C ASP A 231 19.25 62.26 15.41
N GLU A 232 18.74 61.26 16.18
CA GLU A 232 18.34 61.44 17.59
C GLU A 232 19.55 61.67 18.50
N LEU A 233 20.69 61.01 18.22
CA LEU A 233 21.94 61.17 18.97
C LEU A 233 22.80 62.34 18.50
N GLY A 234 22.44 63.01 17.40
CA GLY A 234 23.20 64.11 16.79
C GLY A 234 24.60 63.70 16.30
N LEU A 235 24.76 62.43 15.93
CA LEU A 235 26.04 61.87 15.48
C LEU A 235 26.35 62.22 14.01
N THR A 236 27.58 62.56 13.75
CA THR A 236 28.05 62.65 12.37
C THR A 236 28.14 61.27 11.73
N THR A 237 28.06 61.14 10.39
CA THR A 237 28.12 59.86 9.67
C THR A 237 29.39 59.03 10.05
N ASP A 238 30.51 59.71 10.23
CA ASP A 238 31.79 59.02 10.60
C ASP A 238 31.73 58.47 12.02
N GLN A 239 31.11 59.17 12.97
CA GLN A 239 30.92 58.73 14.33
C GLN A 239 29.95 57.54 14.43
N PHE A 240 28.91 57.57 13.63
CA PHE A 240 27.94 56.45 13.54
C PHE A 240 28.59 55.19 12.97
N ILE A 241 29.37 55.32 11.90
CA ILE A 241 30.11 54.17 11.31
C ILE A 241 31.07 53.56 12.35
N GLN A 242 31.79 54.41 13.11
CA GLN A 242 32.67 53.96 14.18
C GLN A 242 31.90 53.22 15.28
N LEU A 243 30.76 53.71 15.72
CA LEU A 243 29.91 53.08 16.72
C LEU A 243 29.42 51.71 16.27
N ARG A 244 28.95 51.62 15.03
CA ARG A 244 28.54 50.32 14.43
C ARG A 244 29.71 49.34 14.27
N ALA A 245 30.89 49.83 13.93
CA ALA A 245 32.09 48.98 13.85
C ALA A 245 32.41 48.40 15.23
N TRP A 246 32.33 49.22 16.30
CA TRP A 246 32.56 48.78 17.68
C TRP A 246 31.51 47.77 18.15
N GLU A 247 30.22 47.94 17.79
CA GLU A 247 29.16 46.96 18.10
C GLU A 247 29.41 45.59 17.43
N ILE A 248 29.78 45.58 16.16
CA ILE A 248 30.07 44.35 15.42
C ILE A 248 31.30 43.64 16.03
N ILE A 249 32.28 44.40 16.46
CA ILE A 249 33.50 43.88 17.05
C ILE A 249 33.21 43.29 18.44
N SER A 250 32.41 43.98 19.26
CA SER A 250 32.08 43.52 20.63
C SER A 250 31.23 42.26 20.62
N GLN A 251 30.45 42.00 19.56
CA GLN A 251 29.62 40.78 19.40
C GLN A 251 30.42 39.54 18.92
N LYS A 252 31.66 39.73 18.47
CA LYS A 252 32.54 38.61 18.05
C LYS A 252 33.38 38.12 19.20
N GLU A 253 32.94 37.10 19.88
CA GLU A 253 33.77 36.39 20.87
C GLU A 253 35.01 35.75 20.21
N GLY A 254 36.20 36.06 20.73
CA GLY A 254 37.47 35.42 20.32
C GLY A 254 38.18 36.03 19.12
N ALA A 255 37.83 37.24 18.65
CA ALA A 255 38.60 37.94 17.61
C ALA A 255 39.71 38.80 18.23
N ASN A 256 40.97 38.50 17.91
CA ASN A 256 42.09 39.41 18.21
C ASN A 256 42.04 40.55 17.17
N ILE A 257 41.88 41.77 17.71
CA ILE A 257 41.75 42.97 16.87
C ILE A 257 43.01 43.83 17.12
N ASP A 258 43.84 43.95 16.11
CA ASP A 258 44.95 44.90 16.12
C ASP A 258 44.48 46.22 15.51
N VAL A 259 44.46 47.27 16.32
CA VAL A 259 44.12 48.61 15.89
C VAL A 259 45.41 49.42 15.71
N MET A 260 45.75 49.72 14.45
CA MET A 260 46.86 50.61 14.17
C MET A 260 46.38 52.05 14.03
N PHE A 261 46.99 52.96 14.81
CA PHE A 261 46.76 54.38 14.72
C PHE A 261 47.94 55.02 13.96
N ASN A 262 47.65 55.79 12.90
CA ASN A 262 48.64 56.67 12.31
C ASN A 262 48.90 57.91 13.18
N ALA A 263 50.08 58.44 13.16
CA ALA A 263 50.49 59.57 13.97
C ALA A 263 49.66 60.87 13.75
N ASP A 264 48.95 60.97 12.60
CA ASP A 264 48.10 62.12 12.27
C ASP A 264 46.62 61.95 12.60
N GLY A 265 46.22 60.84 13.25
CA GLY A 265 44.86 60.63 13.76
C GLY A 265 43.77 60.45 12.72
N THR A 266 44.06 60.46 11.39
CA THR A 266 43.05 60.54 10.33
C THR A 266 42.76 59.22 9.63
N ASN A 267 43.63 58.21 9.68
CA ASN A 267 43.39 56.90 9.09
C ASN A 267 43.54 55.77 10.08
N LYS A 268 42.42 55.11 10.38
CA LYS A 268 42.38 53.90 11.22
C LYS A 268 42.32 52.68 10.32
N MET A 269 43.38 51.85 10.35
CA MET A 269 43.38 50.54 9.67
C MET A 269 43.07 49.44 10.70
N TRP A 270 42.14 48.61 10.34
CA TRP A 270 41.67 47.48 11.15
C TRP A 270 42.21 46.19 10.55
N ASN A 271 42.92 45.40 11.33
CA ASN A 271 43.33 44.07 10.89
C ASN A 271 42.63 43.05 11.84
N ILE A 272 41.73 42.28 11.25
CA ILE A 272 41.03 41.23 11.97
C ILE A 272 41.67 39.90 11.62
N ARG A 273 42.40 39.32 12.52
CA ARG A 273 42.92 37.95 12.38
C ARG A 273 41.92 36.96 12.96
N ARG A 274 41.66 35.92 12.19
CA ARG A 274 40.87 34.74 12.61
C ARG A 274 41.75 33.78 13.39
#